data_43d5aab719ffe9185cac0a1bc38f1fa2
#
_entry.id   43d5aab719ffe9185cac0a1bc38f1fa2
#
_cell.length_a   1.000
_cell.length_b   1.000
_cell.length_c   1.000
_cell.angle_alpha   90.00
_cell.angle_beta   90.00
_cell.angle_gamma   90.00
#
_symmetry.space_group_name_H-M   'P 1'
#
loop_
_entity.id
_entity.type
_entity.pdbx_description
1 polymer ?
#
loop_
_entity_poly.entity_id
_entity_poly.type
_entity_poly.pdbx_seq_one_letter_code
_entity_poly.pdbx_strand_id
1 'polypeptide(L)'
;AKQRDYDIIVLGATGFTGRRAARELINQYSSSYRIGLAARNKQRLEALADQLGLPAKDCFTVDTTDAERVREVVGLTRLIVSTAGPYALYGESVIAACAQLGTHYTDITGEVDFIARMSERYADKAQASGARLVSFCGFDSVPAEIAVHKLAQRFGPEDQLIIQSYYTTKGGLNGGTIATMLNKLASGGDNQHIGPDVLVAAGKYNEVAGKITAENESTTPELPTLVQPKGAQFFGFVGRIQRWSTPFIMSGVNARVVYRSMSHQQFLGSYAFKRFGYSEQSSLGRWYAPGSFIMTTLLLLTLTILGPFAWFRSLLSNFVPSPGEGPSEESIEQGFMQLNVFAESSSGQKEQLQCAFSGDPSNKATV
;
A
#
# COMPACT_ATOMS: atom_id res chain seq x y z
N ALA A 1 -18.14 -23.37 -5.03
CA ALA A 1 -17.26 -22.69 -4.04
C ALA A 1 -17.34 -23.44 -2.73
N LYS A 2 -16.19 -23.68 -2.08
CA LYS A 2 -16.12 -24.34 -0.78
C LYS A 2 -16.82 -23.43 0.24
N GLN A 3 -17.76 -23.97 1.03
CA GLN A 3 -18.42 -23.20 2.07
C GLN A 3 -17.38 -22.80 3.12
N ARG A 4 -17.35 -21.51 3.49
CA ARG A 4 -16.43 -20.93 4.48
C ARG A 4 -17.24 -20.47 5.69
N ASP A 5 -16.67 -20.64 6.88
CA ASP A 5 -17.34 -20.27 8.13
C ASP A 5 -17.37 -18.76 8.36
N TYR A 6 -16.41 -18.03 7.78
CA TYR A 6 -16.27 -16.57 7.89
C TYR A 6 -16.20 -15.92 6.52
N ASP A 7 -16.72 -14.71 6.43
CA ASP A 7 -16.52 -13.87 5.26
C ASP A 7 -15.18 -13.14 5.35
N ILE A 8 -14.83 -12.61 6.53
CA ILE A 8 -13.61 -11.84 6.77
C ILE A 8 -12.94 -12.31 8.06
N ILE A 9 -11.63 -12.48 8.05
CA ILE A 9 -10.80 -12.57 9.25
C ILE A 9 -9.74 -11.46 9.21
N VAL A 10 -9.70 -10.64 10.28
CA VAL A 10 -8.68 -9.59 10.47
C VAL A 10 -7.48 -10.20 11.17
N LEU A 11 -6.37 -10.35 10.46
CA LEU A 11 -5.11 -10.86 11.00
C LEU A 11 -4.23 -9.70 11.50
N GLY A 12 -3.69 -9.82 12.70
CA GLY A 12 -2.98 -8.73 13.37
C GLY A 12 -3.94 -7.78 14.12
N ALA A 13 -5.14 -8.26 14.44
CA ALA A 13 -6.23 -7.47 15.01
C ALA A 13 -5.86 -6.71 16.30
N THR A 14 -4.89 -7.18 17.08
CA THR A 14 -4.44 -6.50 18.32
C THR A 14 -3.40 -5.39 18.10
N GLY A 15 -2.93 -5.21 16.87
CA GLY A 15 -2.04 -4.11 16.48
C GLY A 15 -2.76 -2.76 16.45
N PHE A 16 -2.00 -1.66 16.30
CA PHE A 16 -2.57 -0.32 16.29
C PHE A 16 -3.62 -0.15 15.18
N THR A 17 -3.25 -0.42 13.94
CA THR A 17 -4.16 -0.34 12.78
C THR A 17 -5.19 -1.48 12.81
N GLY A 18 -4.77 -2.70 13.21
CA GLY A 18 -5.65 -3.87 13.23
C GLY A 18 -6.86 -3.72 14.14
N ARG A 19 -6.70 -3.17 15.35
CA ARG A 19 -7.84 -2.94 16.26
C ARG A 19 -8.82 -1.88 15.76
N ARG A 20 -8.33 -0.90 14.99
CA ARG A 20 -9.17 0.10 14.34
C ARG A 20 -9.95 -0.52 13.19
N ALA A 21 -9.27 -1.26 12.32
CA ALA A 21 -9.90 -1.97 11.22
C ALA A 21 -10.93 -3.00 11.73
N ALA A 22 -10.61 -3.75 12.78
CA ALA A 22 -11.55 -4.68 13.41
C ALA A 22 -12.79 -3.96 13.93
N ARG A 23 -12.62 -2.84 14.64
CA ARG A 23 -13.73 -2.02 15.16
C ARG A 23 -14.63 -1.51 14.05
N GLU A 24 -14.03 -0.95 13.01
CA GLU A 24 -14.76 -0.37 11.88
C GLU A 24 -15.55 -1.43 11.12
N LEU A 25 -14.90 -2.55 10.78
CA LEU A 25 -15.54 -3.66 10.11
C LEU A 25 -16.69 -4.26 10.93
N ILE A 26 -16.51 -4.46 12.23
CA ILE A 26 -17.56 -4.99 13.11
C ILE A 26 -18.72 -4.00 13.23
N ASN A 27 -18.44 -2.72 13.47
CA ASN A 27 -19.48 -1.70 13.63
C ASN A 27 -20.32 -1.51 12.37
N GLN A 28 -19.69 -1.52 11.18
CA GLN A 28 -20.40 -1.24 9.94
C GLN A 28 -20.99 -2.49 9.28
N TYR A 29 -20.35 -3.66 9.43
CA TYR A 29 -20.64 -4.79 8.56
C TYR A 29 -21.00 -6.10 9.28
N SER A 30 -20.97 -6.17 10.63
CA SER A 30 -21.26 -7.41 11.36
C SER A 30 -22.69 -7.93 11.18
N SER A 31 -23.62 -7.05 10.76
CA SER A 31 -24.99 -7.47 10.42
C SER A 31 -25.09 -8.22 9.07
N SER A 32 -24.11 -8.04 8.18
CA SER A 32 -24.12 -8.58 6.81
C SER A 32 -23.03 -9.63 6.60
N TYR A 33 -21.95 -9.58 7.35
CA TYR A 33 -20.78 -10.44 7.19
C TYR A 33 -20.35 -11.06 8.52
N ARG A 34 -19.96 -12.31 8.48
CA ARG A 34 -19.36 -12.98 9.63
C ARG A 34 -17.88 -12.65 9.70
N ILE A 35 -17.49 -11.91 10.74
CA ILE A 35 -16.14 -11.39 10.94
C ILE A 35 -15.47 -12.12 12.10
N GLY A 36 -14.23 -12.58 11.89
CA GLY A 36 -13.37 -13.15 12.91
C GLY A 36 -12.12 -12.30 13.13
N LEU A 37 -11.49 -12.45 14.28
CA LEU A 37 -10.25 -11.78 14.65
C LEU A 37 -9.12 -12.78 14.86
N ALA A 38 -7.92 -12.46 14.39
CA ALA A 38 -6.74 -13.29 14.56
C ALA A 38 -5.54 -12.48 15.04
N ALA A 39 -4.81 -12.99 16.04
CA ALA A 39 -3.59 -12.37 16.56
C ALA A 39 -2.73 -13.36 17.35
N ARG A 40 -1.46 -13.03 17.60
CA ARG A 40 -0.52 -13.88 18.36
C ARG A 40 -0.82 -13.94 19.84
N ASN A 41 -1.18 -12.80 20.45
CA ASN A 41 -1.40 -12.70 21.88
C ASN A 41 -2.88 -12.97 22.20
N LYS A 42 -3.15 -14.15 22.79
CA LYS A 42 -4.48 -14.60 23.14
C LYS A 42 -5.20 -13.64 24.09
N GLN A 43 -4.54 -13.20 25.16
CA GLN A 43 -5.14 -12.33 26.18
C GLN A 43 -5.56 -10.96 25.59
N ARG A 44 -4.69 -10.35 24.77
CA ARG A 44 -5.02 -9.09 24.09
C ARG A 44 -6.14 -9.28 23.07
N LEU A 45 -6.21 -10.44 22.43
CA LEU A 45 -7.24 -10.74 21.46
C LEU A 45 -8.60 -10.92 22.15
N GLU A 46 -8.66 -11.65 23.24
CA GLU A 46 -9.86 -11.84 24.07
C GLU A 46 -10.35 -10.49 24.61
N ALA A 47 -9.47 -9.68 25.18
CA ALA A 47 -9.82 -8.34 25.65
C ALA A 47 -10.38 -7.43 24.54
N LEU A 48 -9.83 -7.51 23.32
CA LEU A 48 -10.36 -6.78 22.18
C LEU A 48 -11.73 -7.30 21.76
N ALA A 49 -11.93 -8.62 21.74
CA ALA A 49 -13.19 -9.23 21.39
C ALA A 49 -14.30 -8.83 22.38
N ASP A 50 -14.02 -8.84 23.68
CA ASP A 50 -14.94 -8.39 24.72
C ASP A 50 -15.35 -6.91 24.52
N GLN A 51 -14.38 -6.04 24.19
CA GLN A 51 -14.63 -4.62 23.90
C GLN A 51 -15.51 -4.40 22.65
N LEU A 52 -15.43 -5.32 21.69
CA LEU A 52 -16.18 -5.24 20.43
C LEU A 52 -17.48 -6.08 20.46
N GLY A 53 -17.77 -6.76 21.57
CA GLY A 53 -18.93 -7.63 21.69
C GLY A 53 -18.85 -8.89 20.80
N LEU A 54 -17.64 -9.33 20.44
CA LEU A 54 -17.42 -10.48 19.58
C LEU A 54 -17.29 -11.76 20.41
N PRO A 55 -17.99 -12.87 20.07
CA PRO A 55 -17.86 -14.14 20.78
C PRO A 55 -16.44 -14.71 20.72
N ALA A 56 -15.97 -15.33 21.80
CA ALA A 56 -14.64 -15.93 21.89
C ALA A 56 -14.36 -16.98 20.79
N LYS A 57 -15.39 -17.68 20.30
CA LYS A 57 -15.29 -18.65 19.20
C LYS A 57 -14.86 -18.02 17.86
N ASP A 58 -15.07 -16.72 17.70
CA ASP A 58 -14.72 -15.96 16.50
C ASP A 58 -13.31 -15.34 16.60
N CYS A 59 -12.52 -15.77 17.60
CA CYS A 59 -11.16 -15.35 17.89
C CYS A 59 -10.14 -16.46 17.67
N PHE A 60 -9.10 -16.20 16.90
CA PHE A 60 -8.09 -17.19 16.51
C PHE A 60 -6.70 -16.77 16.98
N THR A 61 -6.10 -17.54 17.86
CA THR A 61 -4.68 -17.36 18.20
C THR A 61 -3.85 -17.94 17.08
N VAL A 62 -3.07 -17.07 16.42
CA VAL A 62 -2.23 -17.41 15.25
C VAL A 62 -0.88 -16.71 15.35
N ASP A 63 0.19 -17.49 15.30
CA ASP A 63 1.51 -17.00 14.96
C ASP A 63 1.72 -17.23 13.46
N THR A 64 2.09 -16.19 12.72
CA THR A 64 2.30 -16.31 11.27
C THR A 64 3.55 -17.09 10.89
N THR A 65 4.41 -17.43 11.84
CA THR A 65 5.54 -18.35 11.66
C THR A 65 5.12 -19.82 11.69
N ASP A 66 3.93 -20.12 12.23
CA ASP A 66 3.30 -21.46 12.19
C ASP A 66 2.45 -21.60 10.93
N ALA A 67 3.05 -22.15 9.88
CA ALA A 67 2.40 -22.28 8.58
C ALA A 67 1.16 -23.21 8.60
N GLU A 68 1.13 -24.22 9.45
CA GLU A 68 -0.02 -25.11 9.58
C GLU A 68 -1.20 -24.39 10.20
N ARG A 69 -0.96 -23.68 11.30
CA ARG A 69 -1.98 -22.88 11.98
C ARG A 69 -2.50 -21.75 11.08
N VAL A 70 -1.63 -21.09 10.35
CA VAL A 70 -2.02 -20.10 9.34
C VAL A 70 -2.93 -20.73 8.29
N ARG A 71 -2.57 -21.90 7.77
CA ARG A 71 -3.35 -22.61 6.76
C ARG A 71 -4.75 -23.00 7.26
N GLU A 72 -4.86 -23.46 8.51
CA GLU A 72 -6.14 -23.75 9.13
C GLU A 72 -7.04 -22.51 9.15
N VAL A 73 -6.55 -21.39 9.72
CA VAL A 73 -7.35 -20.18 9.87
C VAL A 73 -7.70 -19.52 8.53
N VAL A 74 -6.76 -19.48 7.59
CA VAL A 74 -7.00 -19.02 6.21
C VAL A 74 -8.07 -19.89 5.53
N GLY A 75 -8.09 -21.18 5.83
CA GLY A 75 -9.09 -22.13 5.34
C GLY A 75 -10.52 -21.86 5.81
N LEU A 76 -10.73 -21.12 6.88
CA LEU A 76 -12.06 -20.82 7.45
C LEU A 76 -12.74 -19.62 6.81
N THR A 77 -12.01 -18.76 6.12
CA THR A 77 -12.54 -17.47 5.63
C THR A 77 -12.48 -17.28 4.13
N ARG A 78 -13.31 -16.39 3.61
CA ARG A 78 -13.28 -15.96 2.21
C ARG A 78 -12.21 -14.90 1.97
N LEU A 79 -11.93 -14.04 2.98
CA LEU A 79 -10.99 -12.93 2.89
C LEU A 79 -10.15 -12.82 4.17
N ILE A 80 -8.84 -12.69 4.00
CA ILE A 80 -7.92 -12.24 5.04
C ILE A 80 -7.64 -10.75 4.84
N VAL A 81 -7.89 -9.94 5.87
CA VAL A 81 -7.42 -8.55 5.98
C VAL A 81 -6.20 -8.57 6.91
N SER A 82 -5.00 -8.42 6.34
CA SER A 82 -3.76 -8.54 7.10
C SER A 82 -3.20 -7.16 7.47
N THR A 83 -3.02 -6.96 8.78
CA THR A 83 -2.32 -5.81 9.38
C THR A 83 -1.09 -6.27 10.18
N ALA A 84 -0.61 -7.50 9.93
CA ALA A 84 0.47 -8.15 10.67
C ALA A 84 1.83 -7.89 9.99
N GLY A 85 2.33 -6.65 10.05
CA GLY A 85 3.67 -6.28 9.60
C GLY A 85 4.76 -6.44 10.67
N PRO A 86 6.06 -6.31 10.30
CA PRO A 86 6.62 -6.21 8.94
C PRO A 86 6.30 -7.43 8.07
N TYR A 87 5.85 -7.16 6.84
CA TYR A 87 5.32 -8.23 5.97
C TYR A 87 6.43 -9.13 5.41
N ALA A 88 7.61 -8.60 5.15
CA ALA A 88 8.77 -9.38 4.74
C ALA A 88 9.17 -10.46 5.77
N LEU A 89 8.81 -10.27 7.05
CA LEU A 89 9.07 -11.23 8.12
C LEU A 89 7.90 -12.18 8.38
N TYR A 90 6.67 -11.72 8.20
CA TYR A 90 5.47 -12.39 8.70
C TYR A 90 4.40 -12.67 7.65
N GLY A 91 4.55 -12.16 6.40
CA GLY A 91 3.49 -12.17 5.40
C GLY A 91 3.48 -13.39 4.50
N GLU A 92 4.63 -14.03 4.23
CA GLU A 92 4.74 -15.05 3.18
C GLU A 92 3.85 -16.27 3.42
N SER A 93 3.82 -16.81 4.66
CA SER A 93 2.99 -17.98 5.00
C SER A 93 1.50 -17.71 4.74
N VAL A 94 1.04 -16.49 5.04
CA VAL A 94 -0.34 -16.06 4.85
C VAL A 94 -0.69 -15.95 3.37
N ILE A 95 0.15 -15.27 2.58
CA ILE A 95 -0.03 -15.13 1.13
C ILE A 95 -0.01 -16.50 0.44
N ALA A 96 0.93 -17.36 0.83
CA ALA A 96 1.04 -18.73 0.31
C ALA A 96 -0.23 -19.56 0.58
N ALA A 97 -0.74 -19.51 1.82
CA ALA A 97 -1.97 -20.21 2.20
C ALA A 97 -3.18 -19.65 1.43
N CYS A 98 -3.31 -18.33 1.31
CA CYS A 98 -4.38 -17.69 0.54
C CYS A 98 -4.35 -18.11 -0.93
N ALA A 99 -3.17 -18.05 -1.56
CA ALA A 99 -2.98 -18.47 -2.95
C ALA A 99 -3.34 -19.93 -3.19
N GLN A 100 -3.02 -20.83 -2.24
CA GLN A 100 -3.29 -22.27 -2.38
C GLN A 100 -4.75 -22.63 -2.13
N LEU A 101 -5.40 -21.95 -1.18
CA LEU A 101 -6.74 -22.31 -0.73
C LEU A 101 -7.87 -21.55 -1.44
N GLY A 102 -7.55 -20.61 -2.32
CA GLY A 102 -8.54 -19.76 -2.99
C GLY A 102 -9.16 -18.73 -2.04
N THR A 103 -8.48 -18.39 -0.94
CA THR A 103 -8.89 -17.34 -0.03
C THR A 103 -8.37 -16.00 -0.54
N HIS A 104 -9.21 -14.98 -0.56
CA HIS A 104 -8.80 -13.64 -0.93
C HIS A 104 -7.91 -13.01 0.15
N TYR A 105 -7.05 -12.08 -0.24
CA TYR A 105 -6.10 -11.44 0.66
C TYR A 105 -6.00 -9.95 0.38
N THR A 106 -5.91 -9.15 1.44
CA THR A 106 -5.54 -7.75 1.35
C THR A 106 -4.63 -7.35 2.50
N ASP A 107 -3.72 -6.40 2.24
CA ASP A 107 -2.82 -5.84 3.24
C ASP A 107 -2.59 -4.34 3.02
N ILE A 108 -1.85 -3.74 3.95
CA ILE A 108 -1.48 -2.33 3.94
C ILE A 108 0.05 -2.15 3.87
N THR A 109 0.75 -3.08 3.22
CA THR A 109 2.22 -3.05 3.13
C THR A 109 2.72 -1.85 2.30
N GLY A 110 3.94 -1.40 2.59
CA GLY A 110 4.76 -0.53 1.74
C GLY A 110 6.02 -1.24 1.22
N GLU A 111 6.10 -2.57 1.36
CA GLU A 111 7.29 -3.37 1.09
C GLU A 111 7.27 -3.93 -0.35
N VAL A 112 7.62 -3.07 -1.32
CA VAL A 112 7.54 -3.35 -2.77
C VAL A 112 8.29 -4.62 -3.16
N ASP A 113 9.53 -4.78 -2.69
CA ASP A 113 10.39 -5.91 -3.05
C ASP A 113 9.83 -7.24 -2.52
N PHE A 114 9.21 -7.20 -1.33
CA PHE A 114 8.51 -8.35 -0.78
C PHE A 114 7.33 -8.76 -1.68
N ILE A 115 6.50 -7.81 -2.08
CA ILE A 115 5.34 -8.11 -2.93
C ILE A 115 5.75 -8.54 -4.35
N ALA A 116 6.82 -7.99 -4.90
CA ALA A 116 7.37 -8.48 -6.17
C ALA A 116 7.71 -9.97 -6.09
N ARG A 117 8.48 -10.38 -5.06
CA ARG A 117 8.80 -11.80 -4.83
C ARG A 117 7.56 -12.67 -4.60
N MET A 118 6.56 -12.17 -3.85
CA MET A 118 5.31 -12.91 -3.60
C MET A 118 4.51 -13.09 -4.90
N SER A 119 4.46 -12.07 -5.74
CA SER A 119 3.82 -12.15 -7.06
C SER A 119 4.49 -13.21 -7.93
N GLU A 120 5.81 -13.23 -8.02
CA GLU A 120 6.57 -14.23 -8.78
C GLU A 120 6.31 -15.67 -8.29
N ARG A 121 6.26 -15.85 -6.96
CA ARG A 121 6.13 -17.20 -6.36
C ARG A 121 4.71 -17.77 -6.37
N TYR A 122 3.71 -16.89 -6.24
CA TYR A 122 2.34 -17.32 -5.93
C TYR A 122 1.28 -16.90 -6.95
N ALA A 123 1.60 -16.11 -7.98
CA ALA A 123 0.61 -15.67 -8.98
C ALA A 123 -0.09 -16.85 -9.67
N ASP A 124 0.66 -17.85 -10.15
CA ASP A 124 0.10 -19.01 -10.84
C ASP A 124 -0.82 -19.84 -9.91
N LYS A 125 -0.43 -19.98 -8.64
CA LYS A 125 -1.25 -20.68 -7.64
C LYS A 125 -2.53 -19.91 -7.33
N ALA A 126 -2.43 -18.59 -7.19
CA ALA A 126 -3.59 -17.72 -6.97
C ALA A 126 -4.55 -17.76 -8.16
N GLN A 127 -4.03 -17.72 -9.38
CA GLN A 127 -4.84 -17.85 -10.60
C GLN A 127 -5.55 -19.22 -10.65
N ALA A 128 -4.84 -20.31 -10.39
CA ALA A 128 -5.41 -21.65 -10.41
C ALA A 128 -6.49 -21.86 -9.34
N SER A 129 -6.36 -21.26 -8.17
CA SER A 129 -7.32 -21.36 -7.06
C SER A 129 -8.46 -20.34 -7.11
N GLY A 130 -8.33 -19.29 -7.94
CA GLY A 130 -9.24 -18.14 -7.99
C GLY A 130 -9.03 -17.13 -6.85
N ALA A 131 -7.93 -17.20 -6.10
CA ALA A 131 -7.59 -16.24 -5.06
C ALA A 131 -7.27 -14.86 -5.67
N ARG A 132 -7.79 -13.79 -5.06
CA ARG A 132 -7.41 -12.41 -5.36
C ARG A 132 -6.50 -11.92 -4.25
N LEU A 133 -5.26 -11.61 -4.60
CA LEU A 133 -4.24 -11.12 -3.66
C LEU A 133 -3.97 -9.65 -3.98
N VAL A 134 -4.46 -8.75 -3.12
CA VAL A 134 -4.39 -7.29 -3.34
C VAL A 134 -3.62 -6.65 -2.19
N SER A 135 -2.40 -6.24 -2.45
CA SER A 135 -1.55 -5.53 -1.49
C SER A 135 -1.61 -4.02 -1.66
N PHE A 136 -0.99 -3.26 -0.74
CA PHE A 136 -0.94 -1.79 -0.74
C PHE A 136 -2.31 -1.11 -0.57
N CYS A 137 -3.25 -1.73 0.14
CA CYS A 137 -4.61 -1.21 0.34
C CYS A 137 -4.71 -0.16 1.47
N GLY A 138 -3.60 0.44 1.88
CA GLY A 138 -3.57 1.54 2.85
C GLY A 138 -3.64 2.92 2.21
N PHE A 139 -3.72 3.94 3.07
CA PHE A 139 -3.70 5.34 2.67
C PHE A 139 -2.54 5.69 1.73
N ASP A 140 -1.38 5.11 1.95
CA ASP A 140 -0.18 5.49 1.20
C ASP A 140 -0.40 5.40 -0.31
N SER A 141 -1.06 4.34 -0.80
CA SER A 141 -1.24 4.09 -2.24
C SER A 141 -2.65 4.34 -2.75
N VAL A 142 -3.69 4.03 -1.98
CA VAL A 142 -5.09 4.06 -2.44
C VAL A 142 -5.54 5.44 -2.96
N PRO A 143 -5.26 6.58 -2.32
CA PRO A 143 -5.64 7.89 -2.87
C PRO A 143 -4.97 8.20 -4.21
N ALA A 144 -3.69 7.82 -4.36
CA ALA A 144 -2.95 7.96 -5.63
C ALA A 144 -3.62 7.14 -6.74
N GLU A 145 -3.88 5.87 -6.47
CA GLU A 145 -4.54 4.94 -7.39
C GLU A 145 -5.89 5.45 -7.87
N ILE A 146 -6.77 5.83 -6.94
CA ILE A 146 -8.11 6.33 -7.26
C ILE A 146 -8.01 7.62 -8.08
N ALA A 147 -7.13 8.55 -7.71
CA ALA A 147 -6.99 9.82 -8.39
C ALA A 147 -6.45 9.63 -9.81
N VAL A 148 -5.43 8.79 -9.98
CA VAL A 148 -4.85 8.47 -11.30
C VAL A 148 -5.89 7.78 -12.18
N HIS A 149 -6.58 6.76 -11.66
CA HIS A 149 -7.63 6.06 -12.41
C HIS A 149 -8.74 7.01 -12.86
N LYS A 150 -9.24 7.86 -11.97
CA LYS A 150 -10.29 8.86 -12.29
C LYS A 150 -9.86 9.87 -13.33
N LEU A 151 -8.57 10.28 -13.31
CA LEU A 151 -8.06 11.21 -14.31
C LEU A 151 -7.81 10.50 -15.65
N ALA A 152 -7.19 9.34 -15.64
CA ALA A 152 -6.88 8.59 -16.85
C ALA A 152 -8.14 8.29 -17.69
N GLN A 153 -9.28 8.03 -17.04
CA GLN A 153 -10.57 7.83 -17.71
C GLN A 153 -11.08 9.04 -18.52
N ARG A 154 -10.52 10.23 -18.30
CA ARG A 154 -10.90 11.46 -19.03
C ARG A 154 -10.11 11.65 -20.30
N PHE A 155 -9.11 10.80 -20.55
CA PHE A 155 -8.29 10.85 -21.74
C PHE A 155 -8.62 9.67 -22.65
N GLY A 156 -8.66 9.93 -23.96
CA GLY A 156 -8.69 8.90 -24.98
C GLY A 156 -7.33 8.27 -25.22
N PRO A 157 -7.16 7.53 -26.34
CA PRO A 157 -5.86 7.03 -26.77
C PRO A 157 -4.89 8.18 -27.00
N GLU A 158 -3.74 8.14 -26.32
CA GLU A 158 -2.74 9.19 -26.35
C GLU A 158 -1.33 8.60 -26.48
N ASP A 159 -0.40 9.34 -27.15
CA ASP A 159 0.99 8.92 -27.20
C ASP A 159 1.65 8.99 -25.84
N GLN A 160 1.26 9.98 -25.01
CA GLN A 160 1.81 10.13 -23.67
C GLN A 160 0.79 10.74 -22.72
N LEU A 161 0.72 10.19 -21.50
CA LEU A 161 0.00 10.76 -20.36
C LEU A 161 0.98 10.94 -19.19
N ILE A 162 1.06 12.16 -18.67
CA ILE A 162 1.88 12.49 -17.49
C ILE A 162 0.95 12.96 -16.38
N ILE A 163 1.08 12.35 -15.21
CA ILE A 163 0.30 12.70 -14.00
C ILE A 163 1.25 13.07 -12.87
N GLN A 164 0.96 14.20 -12.22
CA GLN A 164 1.74 14.70 -11.09
C GLN A 164 0.83 14.99 -9.90
N SER A 165 1.18 14.42 -8.75
CA SER A 165 0.44 14.50 -7.50
C SER A 165 1.19 15.33 -6.46
N TYR A 166 0.46 16.20 -5.74
CA TYR A 166 1.01 17.06 -4.69
C TYR A 166 0.23 16.88 -3.41
N TYR A 167 0.86 16.29 -2.41
CA TYR A 167 0.29 16.02 -1.11
C TYR A 167 0.56 17.14 -0.11
N THR A 168 -0.47 17.54 0.61
CA THR A 168 -0.34 18.30 1.87
C THR A 168 -0.98 17.44 2.95
N THR A 169 -0.19 16.96 3.89
CA THR A 169 -0.66 16.04 4.93
C THR A 169 -0.29 16.53 6.31
N LYS A 170 -1.14 16.22 7.29
CA LYS A 170 -0.85 16.29 8.72
C LYS A 170 -1.29 14.97 9.35
N GLY A 171 -0.35 14.23 9.90
CA GLY A 171 -0.60 12.93 10.53
C GLY A 171 0.62 12.43 11.28
N GLY A 172 0.45 11.34 12.03
CA GLY A 172 1.50 10.71 12.83
C GLY A 172 1.86 9.31 12.32
N LEU A 173 3.09 8.88 12.60
CA LEU A 173 3.53 7.52 12.34
C LEU A 173 3.13 6.61 13.50
N ASN A 174 2.67 5.41 13.20
CA ASN A 174 2.45 4.36 14.18
C ASN A 174 3.64 3.41 14.27
N GLY A 175 3.72 2.63 15.36
CA GLY A 175 4.82 1.73 15.62
C GLY A 175 5.00 0.62 14.57
N GLY A 176 3.95 0.23 13.85
CA GLY A 176 4.04 -0.73 12.74
C GLY A 176 4.80 -0.17 11.55
N THR A 177 4.49 1.07 11.15
CA THR A 177 5.22 1.80 10.09
C THR A 177 6.69 1.97 10.45
N ILE A 178 6.98 2.32 11.70
CA ILE A 178 8.33 2.49 12.19
C ILE A 178 9.09 1.17 12.21
N ALA A 179 8.48 0.08 12.67
CA ALA A 179 9.08 -1.25 12.67
C ALA A 179 9.46 -1.69 11.24
N THR A 180 8.60 -1.46 10.25
CA THR A 180 8.88 -1.71 8.84
C THR A 180 10.07 -0.89 8.34
N MET A 181 10.11 0.41 8.68
CA MET A 181 11.22 1.29 8.31
C MET A 181 12.55 0.84 8.93
N LEU A 182 12.57 0.51 10.22
CA LEU A 182 13.76 0.02 10.92
C LEU A 182 14.25 -1.31 10.36
N ASN A 183 13.32 -2.22 10.01
CA ASN A 183 13.66 -3.49 9.36
C ASN A 183 14.30 -3.27 7.98
N LYS A 184 13.77 -2.35 7.19
CA LYS A 184 14.33 -1.99 5.88
C LYS A 184 15.73 -1.36 6.01
N LEU A 185 15.96 -0.53 7.01
CA LEU A 185 17.29 0.02 7.31
C LEU A 185 18.28 -1.07 7.76
N ALA A 186 17.79 -2.08 8.49
CA ALA A 186 18.61 -3.21 8.96
C ALA A 186 19.09 -4.12 7.82
N SER A 187 18.25 -4.35 6.82
CA SER A 187 18.55 -5.20 5.66
C SER A 187 19.48 -4.54 4.64
N GLY A 188 19.97 -3.32 4.91
CA GLY A 188 20.87 -2.60 4.02
C GLY A 188 20.23 -2.14 2.71
N GLY A 189 18.90 -2.22 2.64
CA GLY A 189 18.14 -2.11 1.41
C GLY A 189 18.65 -3.14 0.41
N ASP A 190 18.06 -4.30 0.38
CA ASP A 190 18.34 -5.28 -0.68
C ASP A 190 17.85 -4.69 -2.01
N ASN A 191 18.76 -3.89 -2.62
CA ASN A 191 18.48 -3.01 -3.75
C ASN A 191 18.53 -3.75 -5.08
N GLN A 192 18.38 -5.07 -5.10
CA GLN A 192 18.64 -5.85 -6.31
C GLN A 192 17.63 -5.59 -7.45
N HIS A 193 16.48 -4.97 -7.20
CA HIS A 193 15.52 -4.66 -8.27
C HIS A 193 14.71 -3.38 -7.97
N ILE A 194 15.33 -2.20 -8.03
CA ILE A 194 14.66 -0.93 -7.72
C ILE A 194 14.17 -0.18 -8.96
N GLY A 195 13.91 -0.84 -10.05
CA GLY A 195 13.30 -0.21 -11.22
C GLY A 195 11.87 0.31 -10.92
N PRO A 196 11.40 1.33 -11.64
CA PRO A 196 10.02 1.77 -11.54
C PRO A 196 9.04 0.68 -11.97
N ASP A 197 9.50 -0.28 -12.73
CA ASP A 197 8.78 -1.39 -13.37
C ASP A 197 8.78 -2.70 -12.56
N VAL A 198 9.42 -2.74 -11.39
CA VAL A 198 9.58 -3.99 -10.61
C VAL A 198 8.26 -4.73 -10.35
N LEU A 199 7.20 -4.02 -10.01
CA LEU A 199 5.88 -4.61 -9.80
C LEU A 199 5.19 -4.95 -11.13
N VAL A 200 5.48 -4.22 -12.19
CA VAL A 200 4.99 -4.51 -13.56
C VAL A 200 5.63 -5.80 -14.06
N ALA A 201 6.94 -5.93 -13.93
CA ALA A 201 7.68 -7.13 -14.31
C ALA A 201 7.17 -8.37 -13.54
N ALA A 202 7.00 -8.24 -12.22
CA ALA A 202 6.46 -9.30 -11.37
C ALA A 202 5.01 -9.71 -11.71
N GLY A 203 4.27 -8.89 -12.45
CA GLY A 203 2.92 -9.18 -12.93
C GLY A 203 2.85 -10.18 -14.07
N LYS A 204 3.99 -10.55 -14.69
CA LYS A 204 4.09 -11.52 -15.79
C LYS A 204 3.12 -11.25 -16.95
N TYR A 205 2.79 -9.99 -17.22
CA TYR A 205 1.79 -9.64 -18.24
C TYR A 205 2.16 -10.15 -19.63
N ASN A 206 3.44 -10.15 -20.00
CA ASN A 206 3.91 -10.65 -21.29
C ASN A 206 3.72 -12.18 -21.44
N GLU A 207 3.89 -12.94 -20.34
CA GLU A 207 3.67 -14.40 -20.34
C GLU A 207 2.18 -14.74 -20.45
N VAL A 208 1.33 -14.00 -19.73
CA VAL A 208 -0.12 -14.14 -19.79
C VAL A 208 -0.64 -13.72 -21.17
N ALA A 209 -0.11 -12.65 -21.72
CA ALA A 209 -0.43 -12.19 -23.07
C ALA A 209 -0.09 -13.25 -24.12
N GLY A 210 1.11 -13.86 -24.04
CA GLY A 210 1.50 -14.93 -24.95
C GLY A 210 0.56 -16.14 -24.93
N LYS A 211 -0.01 -16.48 -23.78
CA LYS A 211 -1.02 -17.54 -23.66
C LYS A 211 -2.36 -17.14 -24.29
N ILE A 212 -2.81 -15.89 -24.07
CA ILE A 212 -4.07 -15.40 -24.63
C ILE A 212 -4.01 -15.28 -26.16
N THR A 213 -2.88 -14.81 -26.71
CA THR A 213 -2.71 -14.72 -28.16
C THR A 213 -2.63 -16.07 -28.85
N ALA A 214 -2.06 -17.08 -28.18
CA ALA A 214 -2.06 -18.46 -28.72
C ALA A 214 -3.47 -19.07 -28.81
N GLU A 215 -4.39 -18.59 -27.95
CA GLU A 215 -5.77 -19.08 -27.94
C GLU A 215 -6.74 -18.27 -28.84
N ASN A 216 -6.49 -16.98 -29.08
CA ASN A 216 -7.51 -16.08 -29.67
C ASN A 216 -7.06 -15.22 -30.86
N GLU A 217 -5.86 -15.40 -31.45
CA GLU A 217 -5.34 -14.57 -32.58
C GLU A 217 -5.45 -13.04 -32.38
N SER A 218 -5.71 -12.56 -31.16
CA SER A 218 -5.86 -11.15 -30.82
C SER A 218 -4.49 -10.52 -30.56
N THR A 219 -4.27 -9.30 -31.08
CA THR A 219 -3.05 -8.52 -30.83
C THR A 219 -2.91 -8.27 -29.33
N THR A 220 -1.78 -8.69 -28.74
CA THR A 220 -1.45 -8.38 -27.35
C THR A 220 -1.42 -6.87 -27.14
N PRO A 221 -2.13 -6.31 -26.16
CA PRO A 221 -2.00 -4.91 -25.82
C PRO A 221 -0.55 -4.60 -25.40
N GLU A 222 0.09 -3.66 -26.06
CA GLU A 222 1.41 -3.20 -25.65
C GLU A 222 1.32 -2.50 -24.31
N LEU A 223 2.19 -2.85 -23.36
CA LEU A 223 2.30 -2.14 -22.10
C LEU A 223 2.91 -0.75 -22.33
N PRO A 224 2.50 0.27 -21.54
CA PRO A 224 3.04 1.61 -21.73
C PRO A 224 4.53 1.66 -21.35
N THR A 225 5.32 2.38 -22.11
CA THR A 225 6.68 2.73 -21.71
C THR A 225 6.60 3.68 -20.51
N LEU A 226 7.18 3.29 -19.38
CA LEU A 226 7.22 4.12 -18.18
C LEU A 226 8.23 5.25 -18.36
N VAL A 227 7.80 6.48 -18.13
CA VAL A 227 8.66 7.67 -18.28
C VAL A 227 8.71 8.47 -16.99
N GLN A 228 9.86 9.07 -16.71
CA GLN A 228 9.99 10.03 -15.61
C GLN A 228 9.38 11.37 -16.02
N PRO A 229 8.40 11.92 -15.27
CA PRO A 229 7.84 13.22 -15.56
C PRO A 229 8.92 14.31 -15.52
N LYS A 230 9.01 15.13 -16.57
CA LYS A 230 9.86 16.33 -16.56
C LYS A 230 9.36 17.27 -15.46
N GLY A 231 10.26 17.77 -14.60
CA GLY A 231 9.89 18.65 -13.49
C GLY A 231 9.45 17.95 -12.21
N ALA A 232 9.64 16.63 -12.09
CA ALA A 232 9.69 15.97 -10.79
C ALA A 232 10.91 16.52 -10.03
N GLN A 233 10.75 17.73 -9.47
CA GLN A 233 11.85 18.48 -8.86
C GLN A 233 12.13 17.90 -7.48
N PHE A 234 13.41 17.76 -7.15
CA PHE A 234 13.83 17.41 -5.80
C PHE A 234 13.35 18.47 -4.78
N PHE A 235 13.38 19.76 -5.20
CA PHE A 235 12.85 20.89 -4.46
C PHE A 235 12.55 22.05 -5.43
N GLY A 236 11.39 22.69 -5.30
CA GLY A 236 11.05 23.82 -6.15
C GLY A 236 9.68 24.44 -5.87
N PHE A 237 9.49 25.65 -6.38
CA PHE A 237 8.21 26.32 -6.34
C PHE A 237 7.31 25.88 -7.48
N VAL A 238 6.13 25.39 -7.17
CA VAL A 238 5.15 24.90 -8.14
C VAL A 238 4.07 25.95 -8.35
N GLY A 239 4.14 26.69 -9.46
CA GLY A 239 3.26 27.82 -9.74
C GLY A 239 1.78 27.46 -9.78
N ARG A 240 1.42 26.25 -10.27
CA ARG A 240 0.02 25.80 -10.37
C ARG A 240 -0.68 25.58 -9.02
N ILE A 241 0.07 25.30 -7.95
CA ILE A 241 -0.46 25.17 -6.58
C ILE A 241 -0.01 26.30 -5.66
N GLN A 242 0.81 27.25 -6.17
CA GLN A 242 1.37 28.39 -5.44
C GLN A 242 2.08 27.97 -4.14
N ARG A 243 2.80 26.84 -4.17
CA ARG A 243 3.49 26.25 -3.01
C ARG A 243 4.84 25.67 -3.42
N TRP A 244 5.71 25.52 -2.45
CA TRP A 244 6.93 24.76 -2.59
C TRP A 244 6.64 23.27 -2.54
N SER A 245 7.42 22.47 -3.25
CA SER A 245 7.34 21.02 -3.22
C SER A 245 8.69 20.40 -2.88
N THR A 246 8.62 19.24 -2.25
CA THR A 246 9.74 18.35 -1.91
C THR A 246 9.38 16.93 -2.29
N PRO A 247 10.35 16.00 -2.35
CA PRO A 247 10.03 14.59 -2.50
C PRO A 247 9.04 14.12 -1.42
N PHE A 248 8.04 13.35 -1.83
CA PHE A 248 7.13 12.69 -0.90
C PHE A 248 7.74 11.34 -0.49
N ILE A 249 7.75 11.05 0.82
CA ILE A 249 8.43 9.88 1.37
C ILE A 249 7.93 8.55 0.78
N MET A 250 6.63 8.48 0.45
CA MET A 250 6.00 7.30 -0.11
C MET A 250 6.04 7.25 -1.65
N SER A 251 6.57 8.28 -2.31
CA SER A 251 6.58 8.37 -3.78
C SER A 251 7.21 7.16 -4.46
N GLY A 252 8.25 6.59 -3.84
CA GLY A 252 8.92 5.39 -4.34
C GLY A 252 8.04 4.14 -4.31
N VAL A 253 7.15 4.01 -3.35
CA VAL A 253 6.18 2.91 -3.26
C VAL A 253 5.01 3.18 -4.20
N ASN A 254 4.37 4.34 -4.06
CA ASN A 254 3.14 4.68 -4.74
C ASN A 254 3.30 4.72 -6.26
N ALA A 255 4.42 5.28 -6.76
CA ALA A 255 4.67 5.30 -8.20
C ALA A 255 4.71 3.88 -8.80
N ARG A 256 5.31 2.91 -8.09
CA ARG A 256 5.37 1.51 -8.55
C ARG A 256 4.01 0.83 -8.55
N VAL A 257 3.19 1.12 -7.53
CA VAL A 257 1.81 0.62 -7.47
C VAL A 257 0.99 1.20 -8.61
N VAL A 258 1.04 2.53 -8.82
CA VAL A 258 0.37 3.22 -9.93
C VAL A 258 0.82 2.67 -11.29
N TYR A 259 2.12 2.48 -11.51
CA TYR A 259 2.63 1.90 -12.75
C TYR A 259 2.09 0.49 -13.00
N ARG A 260 2.03 -0.35 -11.95
CA ARG A 260 1.43 -1.69 -12.05
C ARG A 260 -0.04 -1.63 -12.43
N SER A 261 -0.81 -0.79 -11.75
CA SER A 261 -2.25 -0.65 -12.00
C SER A 261 -2.54 -0.13 -13.40
N MET A 262 -1.79 0.89 -13.85
CA MET A 262 -1.94 1.44 -15.20
C MET A 262 -1.58 0.42 -16.28
N SER A 263 -0.50 -0.34 -16.08
CA SER A 263 -0.11 -1.42 -17.00
C SER A 263 -1.17 -2.52 -17.04
N HIS A 264 -1.74 -2.88 -15.89
CA HIS A 264 -2.81 -3.87 -15.81
C HIS A 264 -4.09 -3.40 -16.52
N GLN A 265 -4.50 -2.15 -16.32
CA GLN A 265 -5.68 -1.58 -16.99
C GLN A 265 -5.47 -1.46 -18.50
N GLN A 266 -4.26 -1.14 -18.95
CA GLN A 266 -3.94 -1.13 -20.38
C GLN A 266 -3.95 -2.55 -20.96
N PHE A 267 -3.41 -3.53 -20.25
CA PHE A 267 -3.49 -4.94 -20.62
C PHE A 267 -4.95 -5.42 -20.77
N LEU A 268 -5.86 -4.94 -19.92
CA LEU A 268 -7.29 -5.20 -20.02
C LEU A 268 -8.02 -4.37 -21.10
N GLY A 269 -7.30 -3.55 -21.86
CA GLY A 269 -7.87 -2.69 -22.90
C GLY A 269 -8.64 -1.46 -22.38
N SER A 270 -8.51 -1.15 -21.08
CA SER A 270 -9.21 0.01 -20.49
C SER A 270 -8.55 1.34 -20.85
N TYR A 271 -7.26 1.33 -21.17
CA TYR A 271 -6.46 2.50 -21.56
C TYR A 271 -5.60 2.19 -22.78
N ALA A 272 -5.15 3.24 -23.48
CA ALA A 272 -4.29 3.13 -24.66
C ALA A 272 -3.25 4.27 -24.68
N PHE A 273 -2.25 4.19 -23.78
CA PHE A 273 -1.13 5.13 -23.74
C PHE A 273 0.16 4.44 -24.17
N LYS A 274 0.92 5.02 -25.11
CA LYS A 274 2.23 4.48 -25.47
C LYS A 274 3.28 4.79 -24.40
N ARG A 275 3.16 5.93 -23.73
CA ARG A 275 4.05 6.36 -22.63
C ARG A 275 3.21 6.86 -21.46
N PHE A 276 3.55 6.41 -20.26
CA PHE A 276 2.91 6.83 -19.03
C PHE A 276 3.94 7.28 -18.01
N GLY A 277 3.70 8.42 -17.37
CA GLY A 277 4.56 8.95 -16.33
C GLY A 277 3.77 9.41 -15.11
N TYR A 278 4.27 9.05 -13.93
CA TYR A 278 3.70 9.42 -12.65
C TYR A 278 4.76 9.92 -11.68
N SER A 279 4.44 10.97 -10.92
CA SER A 279 5.31 11.45 -9.83
C SER A 279 4.49 12.04 -8.68
N GLU A 280 5.03 11.93 -7.47
CA GLU A 280 4.47 12.46 -6.25
C GLU A 280 5.44 13.39 -5.54
N GLN A 281 4.90 14.46 -4.95
CA GLN A 281 5.64 15.43 -4.17
C GLN A 281 4.83 15.86 -2.95
N SER A 282 5.52 16.19 -1.87
CA SER A 282 4.93 16.89 -0.73
C SER A 282 4.85 18.37 -1.03
N SER A 283 3.71 18.98 -0.75
CA SER A 283 3.48 20.41 -0.87
C SER A 283 3.68 21.09 0.48
N LEU A 284 4.57 22.06 0.54
CA LEU A 284 4.93 22.79 1.75
C LEU A 284 4.35 24.21 1.75
N GLY A 285 4.05 24.72 2.93
CA GLY A 285 3.66 26.11 3.11
C GLY A 285 4.75 27.08 2.64
N ARG A 286 4.34 28.21 2.06
CA ARG A 286 5.25 29.20 1.42
C ARG A 286 6.37 29.68 2.36
N TRP A 287 6.07 29.83 3.65
CA TRP A 287 6.98 30.44 4.61
C TRP A 287 7.96 29.47 5.30
N TYR A 288 7.62 28.17 5.32
CA TYR A 288 8.41 27.15 6.03
C TYR A 288 9.25 26.28 5.09
N ALA A 289 9.14 26.49 3.79
CA ALA A 289 9.69 25.59 2.79
C ALA A 289 11.22 25.38 2.87
N PRO A 290 12.06 26.42 2.97
CA PRO A 290 13.51 26.22 3.00
C PRO A 290 13.96 25.46 4.26
N GLY A 291 13.43 25.83 5.43
CA GLY A 291 13.76 25.15 6.70
C GLY A 291 13.29 23.70 6.73
N SER A 292 12.07 23.44 6.29
CA SER A 292 11.52 22.08 6.19
C SER A 292 12.32 21.22 5.21
N PHE A 293 12.74 21.77 4.08
CA PHE A 293 13.56 21.07 3.10
C PHE A 293 14.92 20.68 3.71
N ILE A 294 15.62 21.61 4.34
CA ILE A 294 16.91 21.34 4.98
C ILE A 294 16.74 20.26 6.05
N MET A 295 15.75 20.38 6.91
CA MET A 295 15.48 19.43 7.98
C MET A 295 15.15 18.03 7.43
N THR A 296 14.29 17.94 6.42
CA THR A 296 13.93 16.66 5.79
C THR A 296 15.15 16.03 5.11
N THR A 297 15.96 16.84 4.42
CA THR A 297 17.17 16.36 3.76
C THR A 297 18.18 15.83 4.77
N LEU A 298 18.42 16.57 5.86
CA LEU A 298 19.30 16.13 6.96
C LEU A 298 18.80 14.84 7.59
N LEU A 299 17.49 14.74 7.84
CA LEU A 299 16.88 13.51 8.39
C LEU A 299 17.09 12.33 7.44
N LEU A 300 16.81 12.47 6.16
CA LEU A 300 16.99 11.41 5.17
C LEU A 300 18.47 11.00 5.04
N LEU A 301 19.40 11.96 5.02
CA LEU A 301 20.83 11.67 5.01
C LEU A 301 21.26 10.92 6.28
N THR A 302 20.79 11.36 7.45
CA THR A 302 21.08 10.69 8.72
C THR A 302 20.57 9.26 8.72
N LEU A 303 19.34 9.04 8.29
CA LEU A 303 18.74 7.70 8.19
C LEU A 303 19.49 6.82 7.17
N THR A 304 19.91 7.38 6.04
CA THR A 304 20.66 6.65 5.01
C THR A 304 22.05 6.25 5.49
N ILE A 305 22.76 7.17 6.15
CA ILE A 305 24.16 6.95 6.59
C ILE A 305 24.21 6.11 7.87
N LEU A 306 23.39 6.44 8.86
CA LEU A 306 23.43 5.81 10.19
C LEU A 306 22.45 4.64 10.35
N GLY A 307 21.40 4.58 9.54
CA GLY A 307 20.37 3.53 9.60
C GLY A 307 20.89 2.09 9.52
N PRO A 308 21.92 1.76 8.71
CA PRO A 308 22.52 0.43 8.69
C PRO A 308 23.12 0.00 10.02
N PHE A 309 23.53 0.93 10.89
CA PHE A 309 24.16 0.61 12.16
C PHE A 309 23.16 0.22 13.26
N ALA A 310 23.37 -0.92 13.90
CA ALA A 310 22.46 -1.45 14.92
C ALA A 310 22.31 -0.51 16.13
N TRP A 311 23.42 0.12 16.58
CA TRP A 311 23.39 1.06 17.69
C TRP A 311 22.49 2.27 17.42
N PHE A 312 22.50 2.80 16.19
CA PHE A 312 21.66 3.92 15.81
C PHE A 312 20.17 3.55 15.78
N ARG A 313 19.83 2.37 15.23
CA ARG A 313 18.45 1.85 15.26
C ARG A 313 17.97 1.62 16.69
N SER A 314 18.82 1.08 17.56
CA SER A 314 18.52 0.91 18.99
C SER A 314 18.29 2.25 19.70
N LEU A 315 19.12 3.26 19.38
CA LEU A 315 18.92 4.62 19.89
C LEU A 315 17.58 5.20 19.39
N LEU A 316 17.32 5.11 18.09
CA LEU A 316 16.11 5.64 17.46
C LEU A 316 14.84 4.99 18.03
N SER A 317 14.87 3.68 18.33
CA SER A 317 13.71 2.96 18.88
C SER A 317 13.24 3.48 20.25
N ASN A 318 14.08 4.22 20.98
CA ASN A 318 13.69 4.84 22.26
C ASN A 318 12.87 6.14 22.10
N PHE A 319 12.88 6.72 20.90
CA PHE A 319 12.20 8.00 20.61
C PHE A 319 10.98 7.85 19.71
N VAL A 320 10.66 6.64 19.28
CA VAL A 320 9.56 6.37 18.36
C VAL A 320 8.55 5.40 18.97
N PRO A 321 7.28 5.42 18.56
CA PRO A 321 6.26 4.50 19.07
C PRO A 321 6.65 3.03 18.89
N SER A 322 6.41 2.23 19.93
CA SER A 322 6.60 0.78 19.88
C SER A 322 5.53 0.08 19.05
N PRO A 323 5.76 -1.16 18.58
CA PRO A 323 4.73 -1.93 17.89
C PRO A 323 3.43 -2.05 18.72
N GLY A 324 2.32 -1.61 18.13
CA GLY A 324 1.01 -1.54 18.79
C GLY A 324 0.67 -0.16 19.38
N GLU A 325 1.60 0.78 19.36
CA GLU A 325 1.40 2.17 19.74
C GLU A 325 1.27 3.08 18.52
N GLY A 326 0.78 4.29 18.72
CA GLY A 326 0.62 5.30 17.66
C GLY A 326 0.15 6.63 18.23
N PRO A 327 -0.20 7.59 17.37
CA PRO A 327 -0.66 8.92 17.79
C PRO A 327 -1.94 8.83 18.63
N SER A 328 -2.16 9.87 19.46
CA SER A 328 -3.39 9.99 20.25
C SER A 328 -4.62 10.17 19.36
N GLU A 329 -5.81 9.82 19.86
CA GLU A 329 -7.07 10.00 19.14
C GLU A 329 -7.28 11.46 18.73
N GLU A 330 -6.95 12.42 19.62
CA GLU A 330 -7.02 13.84 19.31
C GLU A 330 -6.11 14.22 18.13
N SER A 331 -4.87 13.73 18.12
CA SER A 331 -3.93 13.96 17.02
C SER A 331 -4.44 13.37 15.71
N ILE A 332 -5.09 12.20 15.78
CA ILE A 332 -5.68 11.53 14.62
C ILE A 332 -6.85 12.35 14.05
N GLU A 333 -7.73 12.85 14.90
CA GLU A 333 -8.86 13.68 14.45
C GLU A 333 -8.42 15.02 13.86
N GLN A 334 -7.34 15.63 14.39
CA GLN A 334 -6.79 16.88 13.88
C GLN A 334 -5.94 16.72 12.62
N GLY A 335 -5.70 15.50 12.17
CA GLY A 335 -5.00 15.23 10.93
C GLY A 335 -5.80 15.66 9.70
N PHE A 336 -5.15 15.71 8.56
CA PHE A 336 -5.81 15.91 7.26
C PHE A 336 -4.92 15.50 6.10
N MET A 337 -5.54 15.29 4.95
CA MET A 337 -4.88 15.19 3.66
C MET A 337 -5.57 16.11 2.65
N GLN A 338 -4.76 16.78 1.84
CA GLN A 338 -5.17 17.40 0.58
C GLN A 338 -4.25 16.87 -0.52
N LEU A 339 -4.84 16.39 -1.59
CA LEU A 339 -4.14 15.85 -2.74
C LEU A 339 -4.59 16.61 -3.99
N ASN A 340 -3.65 17.32 -4.62
CA ASN A 340 -3.88 17.98 -5.91
C ASN A 340 -3.18 17.17 -7.00
N VAL A 341 -3.92 16.72 -7.99
CA VAL A 341 -3.42 15.89 -9.09
C VAL A 341 -3.67 16.58 -10.41
N PHE A 342 -2.64 16.62 -11.23
CA PHE A 342 -2.66 17.24 -12.56
C PHE A 342 -2.23 16.23 -13.60
N ALA A 343 -3.00 16.12 -14.65
CA ALA A 343 -2.71 15.26 -15.79
C ALA A 343 -2.56 16.10 -17.05
N GLU A 344 -1.61 15.74 -17.90
CA GLU A 344 -1.35 16.39 -19.19
C GLU A 344 -1.01 15.33 -20.23
N SER A 345 -1.70 15.37 -21.38
CA SER A 345 -1.47 14.46 -22.50
C SER A 345 -0.55 15.07 -23.54
N SER A 346 -0.10 14.24 -24.49
CA SER A 346 0.70 14.67 -25.64
C SER A 346 -0.06 15.59 -26.60
N SER A 347 -1.39 15.51 -26.64
CA SER A 347 -2.25 16.43 -27.41
C SER A 347 -2.41 17.80 -26.76
N GLY A 348 -1.89 17.97 -25.51
CA GLY A 348 -2.02 19.22 -24.75
C GLY A 348 -3.29 19.31 -23.91
N GLN A 349 -4.12 18.28 -23.88
CA GLN A 349 -5.27 18.21 -22.96
C GLN A 349 -4.75 18.22 -21.52
N LYS A 350 -5.39 19.02 -20.65
CA LYS A 350 -5.05 19.17 -19.23
C LYS A 350 -6.26 18.92 -18.37
N GLU A 351 -6.09 18.09 -17.36
CA GLU A 351 -7.11 17.77 -16.38
C GLU A 351 -6.54 17.92 -14.97
N GLN A 352 -7.43 18.18 -14.01
CA GLN A 352 -7.06 18.23 -12.61
C GLN A 352 -8.11 17.58 -11.72
N LEU A 353 -7.66 17.05 -10.61
CA LEU A 353 -8.48 16.48 -9.55
C LEU A 353 -7.96 16.94 -8.20
N GLN A 354 -8.85 17.24 -7.29
CA GLN A 354 -8.53 17.52 -5.90
C GLN A 354 -9.28 16.54 -5.00
N CYS A 355 -8.55 15.91 -4.09
CA CYS A 355 -9.11 15.07 -3.05
C CYS A 355 -8.76 15.67 -1.68
N ALA A 356 -9.67 15.58 -0.72
CA ALA A 356 -9.44 15.97 0.65
C ALA A 356 -10.00 14.92 1.60
N PHE A 357 -9.32 14.71 2.72
CA PHE A 357 -9.72 13.81 3.79
C PHE A 357 -9.50 14.51 5.13
N SER A 358 -10.47 14.41 6.02
CA SER A 358 -10.40 14.95 7.40
C SER A 358 -10.01 13.84 8.37
N GLY A 359 -8.98 14.08 9.14
CA GLY A 359 -8.35 13.10 10.03
C GLY A 359 -6.98 12.68 9.54
N ASP A 360 -6.22 12.02 10.43
CA ASP A 360 -4.89 11.50 10.11
C ASP A 360 -4.98 10.49 8.97
N PRO A 361 -4.34 10.77 7.83
CA PRO A 361 -4.46 9.90 6.67
C PRO A 361 -3.88 8.50 6.91
N SER A 362 -2.76 8.39 7.61
CA SER A 362 -2.09 7.10 7.84
C SER A 362 -2.84 6.22 8.84
N ASN A 363 -3.61 6.81 9.75
CA ASN A 363 -4.23 6.08 10.86
C ASN A 363 -5.77 6.07 10.84
N LYS A 364 -6.40 7.00 10.12
CA LYS A 364 -7.87 7.07 9.97
C LYS A 364 -8.32 6.69 8.57
N ALA A 365 -7.66 7.18 7.52
CA ALA A 365 -8.04 6.85 6.15
C ALA A 365 -7.58 5.45 5.70
N THR A 366 -6.61 4.83 6.38
CA THR A 366 -6.17 3.45 6.13
C THR A 366 -7.21 2.41 6.60
N VAL A 367 -8.11 2.78 7.45
CA VAL A 367 -9.16 1.92 8.03
C VAL A 367 -10.51 2.23 7.42
#